data_0b260beaa1e44483cbb38e88415113f1
#
_entry.id   0b260beaa1e44483cbb38e88415113f1
#
_cell.length_a   1.000
_cell.length_b   1.000
_cell.length_c   1.000
_cell.angle_alpha   90.00
_cell.angle_beta   90.00
_cell.angle_gamma   90.00
#
_symmetry.space_group_name_H-M   'P 1'
#
loop_
_entity.id
_entity.type
_entity.pdbx_description
1 polymer ?
#
loop_
_entity_poly.entity_id
_entity_poly.type
_entity_poly.pdbx_seq_one_letter_code
_entity_poly.pdbx_strand_id
1 'polypeptide(L)'
;MTDQYKMSAAILCGGKSRRMGTDKAMLSAEGIPNAERLLRALSGEDSPCTDVWLSIGRGESYPAIQAQKVSDRFPGCGPMGGLEAALTVCREEYLFVTPVDTPFADAQMARELMTCMVNAPGQRDAVLVIDGGGRLQTLLGIYHKRVLPALTLRLADGRREKLRMRDFLRHLDVAYVDAQSLTDGVRKSTSCNTREEWQQLMDQEDQETLRCGTGHAIISVTGWSGSGKTTWLEKLLPELSARGIRTAVVKHDAHDFQIDREGKDTWRMARAGAAVTGIVSGCKAALMEYRPVALDSFVGRIEDVDLVILEGGSELDLPHILVYREAAGKGMRLRPDSCLAVISDDPVGDGCAALFSFGQTREAADFIEKYMASRRSGSYCEP
;
A
#
# COMPACT_ATOMS: atom_id res chain seq x y z
N MET A 1 24.05 -13.13 5.72
CA MET A 1 24.85 -13.60 4.56
C MET A 1 24.19 -13.33 3.19
N THR A 2 23.07 -12.61 3.13
CA THR A 2 22.28 -12.38 1.89
C THR A 2 22.61 -11.07 1.17
N ASP A 3 23.45 -10.22 1.72
CA ASP A 3 23.87 -8.93 1.12
C ASP A 3 24.88 -9.05 -0.04
N GLN A 4 25.21 -10.28 -0.45
CA GLN A 4 26.29 -10.53 -1.38
C GLN A 4 25.85 -10.60 -2.85
N TYR A 5 24.55 -10.76 -3.14
CA TYR A 5 24.09 -10.95 -4.51
C TYR A 5 23.35 -9.73 -5.02
N LYS A 6 23.93 -9.11 -6.04
CA LYS A 6 23.35 -7.98 -6.77
C LYS A 6 22.57 -8.50 -7.98
N MET A 7 21.52 -7.80 -8.34
CA MET A 7 20.69 -8.08 -9.50
C MET A 7 20.23 -6.79 -10.18
N SER A 8 19.89 -6.87 -11.45
CA SER A 8 19.08 -5.84 -12.12
C SER A 8 17.59 -6.13 -11.87
N ALA A 9 16.74 -5.13 -12.02
CA ALA A 9 15.29 -5.32 -12.00
C ALA A 9 14.63 -4.75 -13.26
N ALA A 10 13.50 -5.33 -13.65
CA ALA A 10 12.69 -4.83 -14.75
C ALA A 10 11.20 -4.88 -14.42
N ILE A 11 10.52 -3.77 -14.65
CA ILE A 11 9.07 -3.62 -14.59
C ILE A 11 8.54 -3.70 -16.03
N LEU A 12 7.75 -4.73 -16.31
CA LEU A 12 7.19 -4.94 -17.65
C LEU A 12 5.90 -4.12 -17.80
N CYS A 13 6.01 -2.97 -18.44
CA CYS A 13 4.90 -2.03 -18.69
C CYS A 13 4.17 -2.27 -20.01
N GLY A 14 4.77 -3.04 -20.93
CA GLY A 14 4.23 -3.28 -22.27
C GLY A 14 3.03 -4.26 -22.24
N GLY A 15 1.93 -3.85 -22.84
CA GLY A 15 0.75 -4.69 -23.07
C GLY A 15 -0.47 -3.83 -23.37
N LYS A 16 -1.19 -4.11 -24.47
CA LYS A 16 -2.45 -3.42 -24.80
C LYS A 16 -3.50 -3.78 -23.74
N SER A 17 -3.66 -2.93 -22.74
CA SER A 17 -4.71 -2.99 -21.70
C SER A 17 -6.10 -2.75 -22.29
N ARG A 18 -6.52 -3.58 -23.25
CA ARG A 18 -7.81 -3.44 -23.97
C ARG A 18 -9.04 -3.52 -23.06
N ARG A 19 -8.90 -4.14 -21.88
CA ARG A 19 -10.03 -4.36 -20.96
C ARG A 19 -10.22 -3.23 -19.97
N MET A 20 -9.18 -2.46 -19.64
CA MET A 20 -9.23 -1.40 -18.63
C MET A 20 -9.45 -0.01 -19.22
N GLY A 21 -9.34 0.16 -20.56
CA GLY A 21 -9.42 1.48 -21.20
C GLY A 21 -8.32 2.47 -20.78
N THR A 22 -7.51 2.11 -19.79
CA THR A 22 -6.42 2.92 -19.22
C THR A 22 -5.15 2.06 -19.16
N ASP A 23 -4.00 2.69 -19.34
CA ASP A 23 -2.70 2.04 -19.20
C ASP A 23 -2.43 1.70 -17.72
N LYS A 24 -2.20 0.41 -17.43
CA LYS A 24 -1.91 -0.09 -16.07
C LYS A 24 -0.71 0.59 -15.42
N ALA A 25 0.29 0.99 -16.20
CA ALA A 25 1.47 1.70 -15.70
C ALA A 25 1.14 3.08 -15.15
N MET A 26 0.08 3.69 -15.66
CA MET A 26 -0.39 5.05 -15.30
C MET A 26 -1.58 5.04 -14.33
N LEU A 27 -2.08 3.89 -13.92
CA LEU A 27 -3.00 3.83 -12.79
C LEU A 27 -2.32 4.48 -11.59
N SER A 28 -2.99 5.39 -10.92
CA SER A 28 -2.38 6.13 -9.81
C SER A 28 -3.11 5.89 -8.50
N ALA A 29 -2.34 5.68 -7.46
CA ALA A 29 -2.77 5.84 -6.08
C ALA A 29 -2.03 7.05 -5.51
N GLU A 30 -2.74 7.92 -4.80
CA GLU A 30 -2.19 9.17 -4.22
C GLU A 30 -1.51 10.09 -5.26
N GLY A 31 -1.93 10.02 -6.51
CA GLY A 31 -1.31 10.80 -7.59
C GLY A 31 0.02 10.24 -8.11
N ILE A 32 0.51 9.11 -7.58
CA ILE A 32 1.74 8.46 -8.01
C ILE A 32 1.40 7.33 -8.98
N PRO A 33 1.91 7.34 -10.23
CA PRO A 33 1.71 6.26 -11.19
C PRO A 33 2.23 4.93 -10.67
N ASN A 34 1.54 3.82 -10.99
CA ASN A 34 1.91 2.48 -10.53
C ASN A 34 3.33 2.07 -10.92
N ALA A 35 3.74 2.35 -12.15
CA ALA A 35 5.11 2.08 -12.57
C ALA A 35 6.16 2.86 -11.74
N GLU A 36 5.84 4.07 -11.29
CA GLU A 36 6.70 4.85 -10.40
C GLU A 36 6.72 4.30 -8.97
N ARG A 37 5.57 3.80 -8.47
CA ARG A 37 5.50 3.11 -7.17
C ARG A 37 6.40 1.87 -7.15
N LEU A 38 6.27 1.01 -8.15
CA LEU A 38 7.13 -0.17 -8.31
C LEU A 38 8.61 0.20 -8.45
N LEU A 39 8.91 1.27 -9.21
CA LEU A 39 10.28 1.76 -9.32
C LEU A 39 10.85 2.14 -7.96
N ARG A 40 10.11 2.88 -7.14
CA ARG A 40 10.51 3.27 -5.78
C ARG A 40 10.65 2.05 -4.86
N ALA A 41 9.73 1.09 -4.93
CA ALA A 41 9.74 -0.13 -4.12
C ALA A 41 10.93 -1.06 -4.43
N LEU A 42 11.46 -1.01 -5.67
CA LEU A 42 12.61 -1.78 -6.11
C LEU A 42 13.94 -1.02 -5.99
N SER A 43 13.89 0.31 -5.78
CA SER A 43 15.06 1.16 -5.64
C SER A 43 15.26 1.56 -4.18
N GLY A 44 16.51 1.85 -3.78
CA GLY A 44 16.85 2.29 -2.43
C GLY A 44 18.25 1.82 -2.04
N GLU A 45 18.80 2.39 -0.97
CA GLU A 45 20.16 2.06 -0.49
C GLU A 45 20.28 0.58 -0.09
N ASP A 46 19.22 0.02 0.50
CA ASP A 46 19.17 -1.38 0.94
C ASP A 46 18.60 -2.34 -0.12
N SER A 47 18.31 -1.85 -1.34
CA SER A 47 17.79 -2.71 -2.39
C SER A 47 18.87 -3.63 -2.97
N PRO A 48 18.58 -4.92 -3.21
CA PRO A 48 19.48 -5.80 -3.95
C PRO A 48 19.56 -5.45 -5.44
N CYS A 49 18.66 -4.57 -5.93
CA CYS A 49 18.59 -4.17 -7.33
C CYS A 49 19.50 -2.97 -7.59
N THR A 50 20.58 -3.20 -8.35
CA THR A 50 21.58 -2.17 -8.68
C THR A 50 21.07 -1.17 -9.71
N ASP A 51 20.14 -1.59 -10.55
CA ASP A 51 19.47 -0.81 -11.57
C ASP A 51 18.04 -1.33 -11.79
N VAL A 52 17.12 -0.43 -12.09
CA VAL A 52 15.72 -0.75 -12.36
C VAL A 52 15.31 -0.16 -13.70
N TRP A 53 14.79 -1.02 -14.57
CA TRP A 53 14.38 -0.68 -15.93
C TRP A 53 12.87 -0.77 -16.10
N LEU A 54 12.29 0.18 -16.85
CA LEU A 54 10.95 0.04 -17.39
C LEU A 54 11.05 -0.58 -18.79
N SER A 55 10.58 -1.82 -18.96
CA SER A 55 10.40 -2.42 -20.27
C SER A 55 9.09 -1.91 -20.85
N ILE A 56 9.21 -1.05 -21.87
CA ILE A 56 8.10 -0.38 -22.51
C ILE A 56 7.81 -1.00 -23.87
N GLY A 57 6.55 -1.15 -24.20
CA GLY A 57 6.14 -1.57 -25.55
C GLY A 57 6.51 -0.54 -26.61
N ARG A 58 6.41 -0.90 -27.86
CA ARG A 58 6.74 -0.01 -28.95
C ARG A 58 5.74 1.17 -29.04
N GLY A 59 6.26 2.39 -28.94
CA GLY A 59 5.46 3.62 -29.04
C GLY A 59 4.97 4.19 -27.72
N GLU A 60 5.22 3.50 -26.60
CA GLU A 60 4.97 4.02 -25.25
C GLU A 60 6.20 4.79 -24.77
N SER A 61 6.02 5.87 -24.05
CA SER A 61 7.16 6.70 -23.66
C SER A 61 7.23 7.04 -22.17
N TYR A 62 6.10 7.08 -21.44
CA TYR A 62 6.00 7.47 -20.02
C TYR A 62 6.90 8.65 -19.63
N PRO A 63 6.75 9.83 -20.27
CA PRO A 63 7.68 10.95 -20.07
C PRO A 63 7.68 11.50 -18.63
N ALA A 64 6.57 11.33 -17.92
CA ALA A 64 6.44 11.77 -16.53
C ALA A 64 7.24 10.91 -15.54
N ILE A 65 7.62 9.68 -15.92
CA ILE A 65 8.35 8.75 -15.04
C ILE A 65 9.84 8.85 -15.31
N GLN A 66 10.61 9.28 -14.33
CA GLN A 66 12.07 9.37 -14.38
C GLN A 66 12.69 8.00 -14.11
N ALA A 67 12.92 7.21 -15.16
CA ALA A 67 13.49 5.86 -15.09
C ALA A 67 14.29 5.53 -16.34
N GLN A 68 15.19 4.55 -16.22
CA GLN A 68 15.79 3.91 -17.37
C GLN A 68 14.73 3.11 -18.12
N LYS A 69 14.67 3.25 -19.45
CA LYS A 69 13.62 2.63 -20.28
C LYS A 69 14.25 1.81 -21.38
N VAL A 70 13.66 0.65 -21.68
CA VAL A 70 14.03 -0.20 -22.79
C VAL A 70 12.80 -0.57 -23.60
N SER A 71 12.87 -0.45 -24.92
CA SER A 71 11.80 -0.81 -25.84
C SER A 71 11.98 -2.22 -26.39
N ASP A 72 10.87 -2.90 -26.69
CA ASP A 72 10.85 -4.23 -27.27
C ASP A 72 11.62 -4.27 -28.59
N ARG A 73 12.60 -5.13 -28.70
CA ARG A 73 13.34 -5.41 -29.95
C ARG A 73 12.53 -6.30 -30.89
N PHE A 74 11.63 -7.12 -30.36
CA PHE A 74 10.73 -8.01 -31.09
C PHE A 74 9.27 -7.61 -30.89
N PRO A 75 8.77 -6.61 -31.65
CA PRO A 75 7.42 -6.06 -31.46
C PRO A 75 6.35 -7.12 -31.74
N GLY A 76 5.32 -7.13 -30.89
CA GLY A 76 4.19 -8.05 -31.03
C GLY A 76 4.44 -9.46 -30.50
N CYS A 77 5.59 -9.73 -29.89
CA CYS A 77 5.91 -11.00 -29.25
C CYS A 77 5.38 -11.06 -27.78
N GLY A 78 4.61 -10.08 -27.36
CA GLY A 78 4.02 -10.04 -26.01
C GLY A 78 5.07 -9.98 -24.91
N PRO A 79 4.80 -10.57 -23.75
CA PRO A 79 5.67 -10.47 -22.59
C PRO A 79 7.10 -11.01 -22.80
N MET A 80 7.28 -11.95 -23.74
CA MET A 80 8.61 -12.48 -24.06
C MET A 80 9.50 -11.42 -24.68
N GLY A 81 8.95 -10.50 -25.48
CA GLY A 81 9.68 -9.38 -26.07
C GLY A 81 10.22 -8.45 -24.98
N GLY A 82 9.36 -8.11 -24.01
CA GLY A 82 9.75 -7.28 -22.87
C GLY A 82 10.80 -7.93 -21.98
N LEU A 83 10.70 -9.23 -21.71
CA LEU A 83 11.72 -9.98 -20.98
C LEU A 83 13.07 -10.00 -21.72
N GLU A 84 13.05 -10.21 -23.03
CA GLU A 84 14.26 -10.21 -23.86
C GLU A 84 14.94 -8.83 -23.85
N ALA A 85 14.14 -7.77 -24.03
CA ALA A 85 14.63 -6.41 -24.00
C ALA A 85 15.28 -6.08 -22.64
N ALA A 86 14.64 -6.46 -21.53
CA ALA A 86 15.17 -6.27 -20.19
C ALA A 86 16.48 -7.04 -19.95
N LEU A 87 16.52 -8.32 -20.31
CA LEU A 87 17.75 -9.14 -20.21
C LEU A 87 18.91 -8.61 -21.07
N THR A 88 18.59 -7.94 -22.17
CA THR A 88 19.62 -7.34 -23.07
C THR A 88 20.33 -6.16 -22.39
N VAL A 89 19.61 -5.33 -21.62
CA VAL A 89 20.16 -4.14 -20.93
C VAL A 89 20.61 -4.41 -19.50
N CYS A 90 20.20 -5.53 -18.92
CA CYS A 90 20.53 -5.96 -17.59
C CYS A 90 22.06 -5.99 -17.38
N ARG A 91 22.56 -5.34 -16.34
CA ARG A 91 23.99 -5.27 -16.04
C ARG A 91 24.48 -6.49 -15.27
N GLU A 92 23.65 -6.99 -14.36
CA GLU A 92 23.95 -8.11 -13.49
C GLU A 92 23.66 -9.46 -14.17
N GLU A 93 24.11 -10.54 -13.57
CA GLU A 93 23.81 -11.90 -14.04
C GLU A 93 22.36 -12.33 -13.81
N TYR A 94 21.72 -11.69 -12.85
CA TYR A 94 20.34 -11.97 -12.44
C TYR A 94 19.45 -10.77 -12.70
N LEU A 95 18.26 -11.05 -13.20
CA LEU A 95 17.22 -10.06 -13.46
C LEU A 95 15.96 -10.42 -12.67
N PHE A 96 15.60 -9.60 -11.69
CA PHE A 96 14.25 -9.65 -11.11
C PHE A 96 13.27 -9.02 -12.08
N VAL A 97 12.19 -9.73 -12.36
CA VAL A 97 11.14 -9.28 -13.28
C VAL A 97 9.83 -9.23 -12.54
N THR A 98 9.11 -8.14 -12.71
CA THR A 98 7.73 -7.99 -12.25
C THR A 98 6.88 -7.35 -13.34
N PRO A 99 5.66 -7.86 -13.60
CA PRO A 99 4.73 -7.16 -14.46
C PRO A 99 4.10 -5.97 -13.72
N VAL A 100 3.75 -4.93 -14.44
CA VAL A 100 3.18 -3.70 -13.86
C VAL A 100 1.83 -3.92 -13.18
N ASP A 101 1.17 -5.07 -13.39
CA ASP A 101 -0.08 -5.43 -12.73
C ASP A 101 0.06 -6.18 -11.42
N THR A 102 1.28 -6.33 -10.91
CA THR A 102 1.57 -6.77 -9.52
C THR A 102 2.09 -5.59 -8.70
N PRO A 103 1.21 -4.73 -8.19
CA PRO A 103 1.57 -3.41 -7.67
C PRO A 103 2.38 -3.42 -6.38
N PHE A 104 2.46 -4.57 -5.69
CA PHE A 104 3.13 -4.70 -4.39
C PHE A 104 4.46 -5.46 -4.45
N ALA A 105 4.94 -5.83 -5.63
CA ALA A 105 6.27 -6.41 -5.77
C ALA A 105 7.35 -5.41 -5.31
N ASP A 106 8.29 -5.86 -4.49
CA ASP A 106 9.27 -5.00 -3.84
C ASP A 106 10.67 -5.61 -3.76
N ALA A 107 11.62 -4.85 -3.23
CA ALA A 107 13.01 -5.27 -3.02
C ALA A 107 13.14 -6.45 -2.05
N GLN A 108 12.24 -6.58 -1.07
CA GLN A 108 12.23 -7.69 -0.13
C GLN A 108 11.90 -9.01 -0.84
N MET A 109 10.84 -9.02 -1.68
CA MET A 109 10.50 -10.17 -2.50
C MET A 109 11.66 -10.55 -3.44
N ALA A 110 12.29 -9.57 -4.09
CA ALA A 110 13.48 -9.81 -4.94
C ALA A 110 14.61 -10.47 -4.16
N ARG A 111 14.89 -10.03 -2.93
CA ARG A 111 15.91 -10.60 -2.04
C ARG A 111 15.60 -12.04 -1.64
N GLU A 112 14.37 -12.35 -1.29
CA GLU A 112 13.94 -13.69 -0.89
C GLU A 112 14.01 -14.67 -2.07
N LEU A 113 13.55 -14.27 -3.25
CA LEU A 113 13.65 -15.08 -4.47
C LEU A 113 15.12 -15.29 -4.89
N MET A 114 15.98 -14.30 -4.69
CA MET A 114 17.41 -14.46 -4.93
C MET A 114 18.03 -15.49 -3.97
N THR A 115 17.61 -15.49 -2.72
CA THR A 115 18.03 -16.52 -1.76
C THR A 115 17.60 -17.91 -2.23
N CYS A 116 16.39 -18.07 -2.77
CA CYS A 116 15.94 -19.32 -3.38
C CYS A 116 16.77 -19.69 -4.64
N MET A 117 17.13 -18.69 -5.45
CA MET A 117 17.92 -18.89 -6.66
C MET A 117 19.31 -19.47 -6.38
N VAL A 118 20.00 -18.93 -5.37
CA VAL A 118 21.38 -19.34 -5.05
C VAL A 118 21.47 -20.59 -4.18
N ASN A 119 20.47 -20.85 -3.35
CA ASN A 119 20.42 -22.02 -2.48
C ASN A 119 19.82 -23.26 -3.16
N ALA A 120 19.20 -23.12 -4.34
CA ALA A 120 18.67 -24.25 -5.06
C ALA A 120 19.79 -25.18 -5.54
N PRO A 121 19.63 -26.51 -5.46
CA PRO A 121 20.61 -27.44 -5.96
C PRO A 121 20.75 -27.29 -7.49
N GLY A 122 21.98 -27.15 -7.98
CA GLY A 122 22.27 -26.94 -9.41
C GLY A 122 22.21 -25.48 -9.84
N GLN A 123 22.46 -25.23 -11.11
CA GLN A 123 22.41 -23.88 -11.69
C GLN A 123 21.02 -23.64 -12.29
N ARG A 124 20.14 -22.93 -11.56
CA ARG A 124 18.79 -22.61 -12.04
C ARG A 124 18.84 -21.52 -13.12
N ASP A 125 17.98 -21.65 -14.12
CA ASP A 125 17.76 -20.64 -15.16
C ASP A 125 16.77 -19.58 -14.74
N ALA A 126 15.80 -19.96 -13.89
CA ALA A 126 14.84 -19.04 -13.29
C ALA A 126 14.29 -19.56 -11.96
N VAL A 127 13.79 -18.63 -11.15
CA VAL A 127 12.96 -18.87 -9.96
C VAL A 127 11.68 -18.05 -10.12
N LEU A 128 10.53 -18.71 -10.13
CA LEU A 128 9.24 -18.07 -10.42
C LEU A 128 8.24 -18.33 -9.29
N VAL A 129 7.33 -17.38 -9.11
CA VAL A 129 6.33 -17.41 -8.04
C VAL A 129 5.08 -18.16 -8.48
N ILE A 130 4.54 -19.00 -7.59
CA ILE A 130 3.18 -19.51 -7.65
C ILE A 130 2.34 -18.65 -6.71
N ASP A 131 1.32 -17.97 -7.23
CA ASP A 131 0.47 -17.06 -6.45
C ASP A 131 -0.41 -17.81 -5.44
N GLY A 132 -1.06 -17.07 -4.53
CA GLY A 132 -1.94 -17.64 -3.50
C GLY A 132 -3.13 -18.45 -4.04
N GLY A 133 -3.44 -18.34 -5.33
CA GLY A 133 -4.43 -19.14 -6.04
C GLY A 133 -3.84 -20.37 -6.75
N GLY A 134 -2.57 -20.69 -6.54
CA GLY A 134 -1.87 -21.84 -7.17
C GLY A 134 -1.53 -21.62 -8.65
N ARG A 135 -1.56 -20.37 -9.16
CA ARG A 135 -1.24 -20.05 -10.55
C ARG A 135 0.21 -19.63 -10.69
N LEU A 136 0.90 -20.21 -11.68
CA LEU A 136 2.28 -19.82 -11.99
C LEU A 136 2.32 -18.41 -12.61
N GLN A 137 3.04 -17.52 -11.97
CA GLN A 137 3.34 -16.16 -12.40
C GLN A 137 4.62 -16.17 -13.24
N THR A 138 4.49 -16.35 -14.56
CA THR A 138 5.64 -16.56 -15.46
C THR A 138 6.52 -15.32 -15.66
N LEU A 139 6.09 -14.16 -15.18
CA LEU A 139 6.77 -12.87 -15.27
C LEU A 139 7.03 -12.23 -13.90
N LEU A 140 6.80 -12.97 -12.82
CA LEU A 140 7.15 -12.56 -11.47
C LEU A 140 8.21 -13.52 -10.94
N GLY A 141 9.45 -13.05 -10.84
CA GLY A 141 10.55 -13.89 -10.37
C GLY A 141 11.91 -13.44 -10.87
N ILE A 142 12.88 -14.30 -10.75
CA ILE A 142 14.27 -14.04 -11.17
C ILE A 142 14.63 -14.91 -12.37
N TYR A 143 15.25 -14.31 -13.38
CA TYR A 143 15.83 -14.98 -14.52
C TYR A 143 17.34 -14.77 -14.53
N HIS A 144 18.10 -15.83 -14.80
CA HIS A 144 19.52 -15.73 -15.05
C HIS A 144 19.76 -15.25 -16.49
N LYS A 145 20.71 -14.32 -16.69
CA LYS A 145 21.01 -13.71 -17.99
C LYS A 145 21.38 -14.72 -19.08
N ARG A 146 21.88 -15.91 -18.71
CA ARG A 146 22.21 -16.99 -19.65
C ARG A 146 21.01 -17.50 -20.48
N VAL A 147 19.76 -17.22 -20.09
CA VAL A 147 18.58 -17.58 -20.88
C VAL A 147 18.39 -16.70 -22.11
N LEU A 148 19.04 -15.52 -22.17
CA LEU A 148 18.89 -14.55 -23.23
C LEU A 148 19.15 -15.11 -24.64
N PRO A 149 20.24 -15.86 -24.93
CA PRO A 149 20.46 -16.40 -26.28
C PRO A 149 19.33 -17.31 -26.77
N ALA A 150 18.84 -18.20 -25.88
CA ALA A 150 17.74 -19.10 -26.19
C ALA A 150 16.42 -18.35 -26.43
N LEU A 151 16.17 -17.31 -25.61
CA LEU A 151 14.99 -16.47 -25.76
C LEU A 151 15.03 -15.65 -27.07
N THR A 152 16.17 -15.01 -27.38
CA THR A 152 16.38 -14.24 -28.60
C THR A 152 16.18 -15.13 -29.86
N LEU A 153 16.77 -16.32 -29.85
CA LEU A 153 16.63 -17.28 -30.98
C LEU A 153 15.14 -17.67 -31.19
N ARG A 154 14.43 -17.91 -30.10
CA ARG A 154 13.01 -18.26 -30.12
C ARG A 154 12.14 -17.11 -30.68
N LEU A 155 12.45 -15.89 -30.31
CA LEU A 155 11.74 -14.68 -30.80
C LEU A 155 12.06 -14.41 -32.27
N ALA A 156 13.29 -14.63 -32.70
CA ALA A 156 13.70 -14.46 -34.10
C ALA A 156 13.04 -15.49 -35.06
N ASP A 157 12.70 -16.69 -34.59
CA ASP A 157 11.94 -17.69 -35.36
C ASP A 157 10.54 -17.20 -35.76
N GLY A 158 9.95 -16.23 -35.03
CA GLY A 158 8.75 -15.53 -35.40
C GLY A 158 7.46 -16.34 -35.41
N ARG A 159 7.49 -17.66 -35.12
CA ARG A 159 6.32 -18.52 -35.08
C ARG A 159 5.46 -18.22 -33.86
N ARG A 160 4.23 -17.75 -34.05
CA ARG A 160 3.28 -17.38 -32.97
C ARG A 160 3.04 -18.50 -31.97
N GLU A 161 3.07 -19.74 -32.39
CA GLU A 161 2.88 -20.94 -31.54
C GLU A 161 3.99 -21.08 -30.49
N LYS A 162 5.19 -20.57 -30.79
CA LYS A 162 6.36 -20.60 -29.92
C LYS A 162 6.44 -19.42 -28.93
N LEU A 163 5.55 -18.42 -29.03
CA LEU A 163 5.58 -17.19 -28.22
C LEU A 163 4.83 -17.31 -26.88
N ARG A 164 4.58 -18.52 -26.40
CA ARG A 164 3.98 -18.74 -25.07
C ARG A 164 5.08 -18.91 -24.02
N MET A 165 5.05 -18.08 -22.97
CA MET A 165 6.01 -18.18 -21.87
C MET A 165 6.12 -19.59 -21.29
N ARG A 166 4.98 -20.28 -21.05
CA ARG A 166 4.98 -21.64 -20.51
C ARG A 166 5.73 -22.65 -21.40
N ASP A 167 5.71 -22.48 -22.72
CA ASP A 167 6.43 -23.36 -23.64
C ASP A 167 7.94 -23.03 -23.66
N PHE A 168 8.32 -21.80 -23.40
CA PHE A 168 9.71 -21.42 -23.20
C PHE A 168 10.28 -22.02 -21.91
N LEU A 169 9.55 -21.88 -20.81
CA LEU A 169 9.94 -22.36 -19.48
C LEU A 169 10.17 -23.88 -19.44
N ARG A 170 9.49 -24.67 -20.29
CA ARG A 170 9.74 -26.13 -20.38
C ARG A 170 11.15 -26.51 -20.82
N HIS A 171 11.90 -25.59 -21.40
CA HIS A 171 13.27 -25.79 -21.86
C HIS A 171 14.31 -25.23 -20.90
N LEU A 172 13.87 -24.70 -19.76
CA LEU A 172 14.69 -24.09 -18.73
C LEU A 172 14.66 -24.92 -17.45
N ASP A 173 15.73 -24.84 -16.68
CA ASP A 173 15.75 -25.35 -15.29
C ASP A 173 15.15 -24.31 -14.36
N VAL A 174 13.85 -24.48 -14.02
CA VAL A 174 13.07 -23.52 -13.26
C VAL A 174 12.72 -24.06 -11.88
N ALA A 175 13.03 -23.30 -10.82
CA ALA A 175 12.48 -23.54 -9.49
C ALA A 175 11.19 -22.72 -9.31
N TYR A 176 10.27 -23.26 -8.55
CA TYR A 176 9.00 -22.62 -8.23
C TYR A 176 8.91 -22.37 -6.73
N VAL A 177 8.49 -21.17 -6.36
CA VAL A 177 8.35 -20.73 -4.97
C VAL A 177 6.89 -20.40 -4.72
N ASP A 178 6.30 -21.01 -3.69
CA ASP A 178 4.95 -20.69 -3.25
C ASP A 178 4.95 -19.30 -2.59
N ALA A 179 4.04 -18.44 -3.01
CA ALA A 179 3.89 -17.11 -2.43
C ALA A 179 3.67 -17.14 -0.91
N GLN A 180 3.03 -18.18 -0.38
CA GLN A 180 2.82 -18.33 1.07
C GLN A 180 4.14 -18.49 1.86
N SER A 181 5.21 -18.90 1.20
CA SER A 181 6.54 -19.03 1.83
C SER A 181 7.37 -17.76 1.83
N LEU A 182 6.89 -16.70 1.19
CA LEU A 182 7.53 -15.39 1.11
C LEU A 182 6.84 -14.40 2.07
N THR A 183 7.58 -13.45 2.56
CA THR A 183 7.05 -12.36 3.40
C THR A 183 6.04 -11.54 2.59
N ASP A 184 4.77 -11.52 3.02
CA ASP A 184 3.62 -10.92 2.32
C ASP A 184 3.49 -11.38 0.86
N GLY A 185 4.02 -12.56 0.54
CA GLY A 185 4.18 -13.01 -0.84
C GLY A 185 2.85 -13.20 -1.57
N VAL A 186 1.78 -13.62 -0.88
CA VAL A 186 0.44 -13.72 -1.47
C VAL A 186 -0.02 -12.36 -1.98
N ARG A 187 0.07 -11.32 -1.16
CA ARG A 187 -0.24 -9.94 -1.54
C ARG A 187 0.67 -9.43 -2.66
N LYS A 188 1.99 -9.59 -2.49
CA LYS A 188 3.00 -9.13 -3.46
C LYS A 188 2.90 -9.82 -4.82
N SER A 189 2.31 -11.01 -4.89
CA SER A 189 2.06 -11.75 -6.14
C SER A 189 0.65 -11.56 -6.71
N THR A 190 -0.21 -10.80 -6.02
CA THR A 190 -1.57 -10.52 -6.49
C THR A 190 -1.53 -9.58 -7.69
N SER A 191 -2.15 -9.99 -8.80
CA SER A 191 -2.25 -9.20 -10.02
C SER A 191 -3.63 -8.56 -10.15
N CYS A 192 -3.70 -7.30 -10.56
CA CYS A 192 -4.94 -6.58 -10.87
C CYS A 192 -5.14 -6.44 -12.38
N ASN A 193 -6.34 -6.79 -12.84
CA ASN A 193 -6.69 -6.77 -14.25
C ASN A 193 -7.80 -5.79 -14.58
N THR A 194 -8.50 -5.25 -13.58
CA THR A 194 -9.53 -4.22 -13.71
C THR A 194 -9.22 -3.03 -12.82
N ARG A 195 -9.88 -1.89 -13.09
CA ARG A 195 -9.73 -0.67 -12.28
C ARG A 195 -10.33 -0.87 -10.89
N GLU A 196 -11.39 -1.64 -10.81
CA GLU A 196 -12.07 -2.00 -9.56
C GLU A 196 -11.16 -2.87 -8.67
N GLU A 197 -10.52 -3.91 -9.24
CA GLU A 197 -9.52 -4.71 -8.53
C GLU A 197 -8.35 -3.86 -8.04
N TRP A 198 -7.87 -2.94 -8.88
CA TRP A 198 -6.82 -1.99 -8.49
C TRP A 198 -7.25 -1.12 -7.29
N GLN A 199 -8.45 -0.52 -7.35
CA GLN A 199 -8.94 0.32 -6.27
C GLN A 199 -9.08 -0.46 -4.97
N GLN A 200 -9.67 -1.66 -5.03
CA GLN A 200 -9.81 -2.54 -3.86
C GLN A 200 -8.46 -2.90 -3.22
N LEU A 201 -7.44 -3.17 -4.04
CA LEU A 201 -6.10 -3.48 -3.54
C LEU A 201 -5.45 -2.26 -2.87
N MET A 202 -5.63 -1.06 -3.42
CA MET A 202 -5.10 0.18 -2.80
C MET A 202 -5.84 0.51 -1.51
N ASP A 203 -7.17 0.38 -1.47
CA ASP A 203 -7.97 0.61 -0.27
C ASP A 203 -7.57 -0.38 0.86
N GLN A 204 -7.22 -1.63 0.52
CA GLN A 204 -6.68 -2.61 1.48
C GLN A 204 -5.28 -2.24 1.97
N GLU A 205 -4.42 -1.69 1.10
CA GLU A 205 -3.08 -1.21 1.49
C GLU A 205 -3.18 -0.09 2.53
N ASP A 206 -4.04 0.90 2.28
CA ASP A 206 -4.26 2.01 3.19
C ASP A 206 -4.72 1.52 4.56
N GLN A 207 -5.63 0.55 4.60
CA GLN A 207 -6.13 -0.04 5.84
C GLN A 207 -5.04 -0.83 6.60
N GLU A 208 -4.24 -1.62 5.90
CA GLU A 208 -3.19 -2.43 6.51
C GLU A 208 -2.03 -1.56 7.03
N THR A 209 -1.68 -0.51 6.32
CA THR A 209 -0.69 0.48 6.75
C THR A 209 -1.14 1.21 8.01
N LEU A 210 -2.42 1.61 8.07
CA LEU A 210 -3.00 2.19 9.29
C LEU A 210 -2.96 1.20 10.47
N ARG A 211 -3.15 -0.11 10.22
CA ARG A 211 -3.10 -1.14 11.28
C ARG A 211 -1.70 -1.43 11.79
N CYS A 212 -0.69 -1.50 10.92
CA CYS A 212 0.63 -2.06 11.23
C CYS A 212 1.78 -1.05 11.18
N GLY A 213 1.64 0.07 10.46
CA GLY A 213 2.77 0.89 10.01
C GLY A 213 3.20 2.04 10.91
N THR A 214 2.38 2.46 11.88
CA THR A 214 2.63 3.74 12.59
C THR A 214 3.29 3.59 13.97
N GLY A 215 3.39 2.37 14.51
CA GLY A 215 3.87 2.17 15.88
C GLY A 215 2.93 2.72 16.97
N HIS A 216 1.85 3.42 16.57
CA HIS A 216 0.84 4.00 17.45
C HIS A 216 -0.41 3.11 17.49
N ALA A 217 -1.16 3.13 18.59
CA ALA A 217 -2.51 2.60 18.60
C ALA A 217 -3.43 3.55 17.80
N ILE A 218 -4.28 3.01 16.92
CA ILE A 218 -5.23 3.80 16.15
C ILE A 218 -6.65 3.33 16.48
N ILE A 219 -7.55 4.28 16.76
CA ILE A 219 -8.97 4.03 17.06
C ILE A 219 -9.81 5.03 16.25
N SER A 220 -10.86 4.56 15.60
CA SER A 220 -11.86 5.43 14.96
C SER A 220 -12.98 5.75 15.94
N VAL A 221 -13.33 7.04 16.07
CA VAL A 221 -14.53 7.50 16.79
C VAL A 221 -15.55 7.90 15.75
N THR A 222 -16.56 7.06 15.56
CA THR A 222 -17.54 7.16 14.49
C THR A 222 -18.97 7.40 15.01
N GLY A 223 -19.84 7.87 14.15
CA GLY A 223 -21.25 8.18 14.44
C GLY A 223 -21.74 9.29 13.51
N TRP A 224 -23.06 9.46 13.42
CA TRP A 224 -23.66 10.47 12.56
C TRP A 224 -23.29 11.91 13.00
N SER A 225 -23.38 12.86 12.07
CA SER A 225 -23.25 14.29 12.41
C SER A 225 -24.29 14.65 13.48
N GLY A 226 -23.85 15.38 14.51
CA GLY A 226 -24.72 15.73 15.65
C GLY A 226 -24.84 14.66 16.74
N SER A 227 -24.22 13.48 16.61
CA SER A 227 -24.27 12.45 17.67
C SER A 227 -23.45 12.81 18.93
N GLY A 228 -22.64 13.86 18.89
CA GLY A 228 -21.85 14.31 20.04
C GLY A 228 -20.42 13.83 20.08
N LYS A 229 -19.85 13.32 18.97
CA LYS A 229 -18.44 12.85 18.89
C LYS A 229 -17.45 13.87 19.41
N THR A 230 -17.44 15.06 18.84
CA THR A 230 -16.51 16.13 19.20
C THR A 230 -16.64 16.50 20.67
N THR A 231 -17.89 16.67 21.16
CA THR A 231 -18.16 17.00 22.58
C THR A 231 -17.68 15.91 23.54
N TRP A 232 -17.79 14.63 23.14
CA TRP A 232 -17.30 13.53 23.94
C TRP A 232 -15.76 13.48 23.91
N LEU A 233 -15.15 13.68 22.74
CA LEU A 233 -13.68 13.76 22.61
C LEU A 233 -13.07 14.90 23.44
N GLU A 234 -13.72 16.07 23.48
CA GLU A 234 -13.31 17.19 24.33
C GLU A 234 -13.22 16.83 25.82
N LYS A 235 -14.04 15.88 26.28
CA LYS A 235 -14.02 15.37 27.66
C LYS A 235 -13.06 14.22 27.84
N LEU A 236 -12.88 13.36 26.82
CA LEU A 236 -11.99 12.20 26.88
C LEU A 236 -10.51 12.60 26.87
N LEU A 237 -10.13 13.57 26.04
CA LEU A 237 -8.74 13.97 25.85
C LEU A 237 -8.03 14.39 27.15
N PRO A 238 -8.64 15.17 28.05
CA PRO A 238 -8.03 15.47 29.37
C PRO A 238 -7.81 14.21 30.21
N GLU A 239 -8.71 13.23 30.15
CA GLU A 239 -8.58 11.99 30.89
C GLU A 239 -7.42 11.11 30.37
N LEU A 240 -7.22 11.06 29.05
CA LEU A 240 -6.09 10.39 28.42
C LEU A 240 -4.78 11.10 28.76
N SER A 241 -4.76 12.42 28.68
CA SER A 241 -3.59 13.23 29.03
C SER A 241 -3.17 13.08 30.49
N ALA A 242 -4.14 13.00 31.43
CA ALA A 242 -3.86 12.75 32.86
C ALA A 242 -3.20 11.39 33.12
N ARG A 243 -3.34 10.42 32.20
CA ARG A 243 -2.69 9.09 32.23
C ARG A 243 -1.33 9.09 31.52
N GLY A 244 -0.88 10.26 31.04
CA GLY A 244 0.37 10.38 30.26
C GLY A 244 0.25 9.85 28.82
N ILE A 245 -0.95 9.57 28.33
CA ILE A 245 -1.19 9.11 26.95
C ILE A 245 -1.19 10.33 26.03
N ARG A 246 -0.17 10.44 25.21
CA ARG A 246 -0.05 11.50 24.20
C ARG A 246 -0.93 11.13 23.01
N THR A 247 -1.98 11.91 22.78
CA THR A 247 -3.01 11.59 21.79
C THR A 247 -3.01 12.60 20.65
N ALA A 248 -2.96 12.11 19.41
CA ALA A 248 -3.31 12.88 18.21
C ALA A 248 -4.79 12.66 17.85
N VAL A 249 -5.45 13.71 17.39
CA VAL A 249 -6.81 13.61 16.84
C VAL A 249 -6.77 14.09 15.39
N VAL A 250 -7.20 13.22 14.49
CA VAL A 250 -7.30 13.49 13.06
C VAL A 250 -8.78 13.44 12.67
N LYS A 251 -9.29 14.53 12.14
CA LYS A 251 -10.65 14.53 11.58
C LYS A 251 -10.59 14.07 10.13
N HIS A 252 -11.23 12.93 9.86
CA HIS A 252 -11.41 12.41 8.51
C HIS A 252 -12.76 12.88 7.96
N ASP A 253 -12.72 13.84 7.04
CA ASP A 253 -13.90 14.43 6.41
C ASP A 253 -13.90 14.12 4.92
N ALA A 254 -15.04 13.73 4.38
CA ALA A 254 -15.23 13.45 2.96
C ALA A 254 -15.39 14.72 2.11
N HIS A 255 -15.44 15.89 2.73
CA HIS A 255 -15.67 17.18 2.07
C HIS A 255 -14.46 18.09 2.22
N ASP A 256 -14.35 19.04 1.29
CA ASP A 256 -13.35 20.10 1.40
C ASP A 256 -13.53 20.91 2.69
N PHE A 257 -12.44 21.31 3.31
CA PHE A 257 -12.42 22.00 4.58
C PHE A 257 -11.57 23.28 4.52
N GLN A 258 -11.90 24.25 5.35
CA GLN A 258 -11.14 25.48 5.51
C GLN A 258 -10.59 25.56 6.95
N ILE A 259 -9.27 25.59 7.08
CA ILE A 259 -8.58 25.83 8.35
C ILE A 259 -8.02 27.26 8.38
N ASP A 260 -7.55 27.75 7.24
CA ASP A 260 -6.91 29.07 7.14
C ASP A 260 -7.97 30.19 7.12
N ARG A 261 -7.58 31.34 7.65
CA ARG A 261 -8.47 32.52 7.64
C ARG A 261 -8.25 33.32 6.37
N GLU A 262 -9.35 33.60 5.67
CA GLU A 262 -9.37 34.44 4.49
C GLU A 262 -8.69 35.80 4.74
N GLY A 263 -7.82 36.19 3.81
CA GLY A 263 -7.07 37.45 3.88
C GLY A 263 -5.79 37.43 4.71
N LYS A 264 -5.46 36.34 5.43
CA LYS A 264 -4.17 36.18 6.13
C LYS A 264 -3.07 35.72 5.17
N ASP A 265 -1.82 35.89 5.58
CA ASP A 265 -0.65 35.70 4.71
C ASP A 265 -0.57 34.27 4.15
N THR A 266 -0.77 33.23 4.95
CA THR A 266 -0.79 31.82 4.51
C THR A 266 -1.89 31.58 3.46
N TRP A 267 -3.08 32.07 3.70
CA TRP A 267 -4.20 32.01 2.74
C TRP A 267 -3.87 32.71 1.41
N ARG A 268 -3.28 33.91 1.49
CA ARG A 268 -2.89 34.69 0.30
C ARG A 268 -1.82 33.96 -0.51
N MET A 269 -0.82 33.36 0.14
CA MET A 269 0.23 32.58 -0.51
C MET A 269 -0.34 31.34 -1.20
N ALA A 270 -1.27 30.61 -0.54
CA ALA A 270 -1.98 29.49 -1.14
C ALA A 270 -2.76 29.90 -2.41
N ARG A 271 -3.53 31.00 -2.33
CA ARG A 271 -4.27 31.55 -3.49
C ARG A 271 -3.35 32.04 -4.61
N ALA A 272 -2.12 32.40 -4.30
CA ALA A 272 -1.10 32.78 -5.27
C ALA A 272 -0.40 31.58 -5.94
N GLY A 273 -0.73 30.33 -5.53
CA GLY A 273 -0.23 29.12 -6.16
C GLY A 273 0.84 28.35 -5.37
N ALA A 274 1.00 28.64 -4.09
CA ALA A 274 1.88 27.82 -3.24
C ALA A 274 1.27 26.40 -3.09
N ALA A 275 2.05 25.37 -3.40
CA ALA A 275 1.64 23.96 -3.24
C ALA A 275 1.58 23.53 -1.78
N VAL A 276 2.35 24.20 -0.92
CA VAL A 276 2.41 23.95 0.52
C VAL A 276 2.53 25.31 1.23
N THR A 277 1.79 25.51 2.31
CA THR A 277 1.99 26.63 3.23
C THR A 277 2.26 26.14 4.63
N GLY A 278 3.09 26.84 5.38
CA GLY A 278 3.41 26.47 6.76
C GLY A 278 3.59 27.71 7.63
N ILE A 279 3.34 27.51 8.92
CA ILE A 279 3.59 28.50 9.96
C ILE A 279 4.21 27.83 11.17
N VAL A 280 5.25 28.42 11.71
CA VAL A 280 5.96 27.90 12.89
C VAL A 280 6.10 29.00 13.91
N SER A 281 5.89 28.69 15.18
CA SER A 281 6.12 29.56 16.34
C SER A 281 6.87 28.78 17.42
N GLY A 282 7.24 29.46 18.51
CA GLY A 282 7.92 28.80 19.64
C GLY A 282 7.11 27.73 20.39
N CYS A 283 5.81 27.60 20.12
CA CYS A 283 4.93 26.66 20.84
C CYS A 283 4.05 25.79 19.92
N LYS A 284 3.98 26.04 18.61
CA LYS A 284 3.17 25.28 17.66
C LYS A 284 3.62 25.51 16.22
N ALA A 285 3.36 24.54 15.39
CA ALA A 285 3.54 24.61 13.94
C ALA A 285 2.29 24.10 13.24
N ALA A 286 2.06 24.56 12.00
CA ALA A 286 1.07 24.01 11.10
C ALA A 286 1.67 23.92 9.69
N LEU A 287 1.31 22.85 8.97
CA LEU A 287 1.65 22.60 7.58
C LEU A 287 0.36 22.27 6.82
N MET A 288 0.13 22.93 5.70
CA MET A 288 -1.02 22.67 4.83
C MET A 288 -0.52 22.33 3.43
N GLU A 289 -0.88 21.16 2.95
CA GLU A 289 -0.61 20.68 1.59
C GLU A 289 -1.89 20.77 0.76
N TYR A 290 -1.80 21.42 -0.42
CA TYR A 290 -2.94 21.62 -1.32
C TYR A 290 -2.93 20.55 -2.42
N ARG A 291 -2.98 19.29 -2.01
CA ARG A 291 -3.04 18.10 -2.86
C ARG A 291 -3.77 16.98 -2.14
N PRO A 292 -4.31 15.98 -2.83
CA PRO A 292 -4.78 14.76 -2.16
C PRO A 292 -3.64 14.12 -1.36
N VAL A 293 -3.93 13.73 -0.12
CA VAL A 293 -3.01 13.01 0.77
C VAL A 293 -3.79 11.83 1.32
N ALA A 294 -3.24 10.62 1.20
CA ALA A 294 -3.86 9.45 1.77
C ALA A 294 -3.77 9.48 3.30
N LEU A 295 -4.76 8.89 3.94
CA LEU A 295 -4.90 8.95 5.39
C LEU A 295 -3.74 8.27 6.13
N ASP A 296 -3.28 7.12 5.63
CA ASP A 296 -2.13 6.38 6.17
C ASP A 296 -0.84 7.19 6.07
N SER A 297 -0.59 7.80 4.91
CA SER A 297 0.54 8.71 4.67
C SER A 297 0.49 9.93 5.56
N PHE A 298 -0.71 10.44 5.85
CA PHE A 298 -0.90 11.56 6.80
C PHE A 298 -0.64 11.12 8.24
N VAL A 299 -1.24 10.01 8.66
CA VAL A 299 -1.06 9.46 10.02
C VAL A 299 0.37 9.02 10.27
N GLY A 300 1.06 8.46 9.27
CA GLY A 300 2.47 8.07 9.36
C GLY A 300 3.45 9.23 9.61
N ARG A 301 3.03 10.49 9.41
CA ARG A 301 3.83 11.70 9.73
C ARG A 301 3.60 12.21 11.15
N ILE A 302 2.67 11.59 11.88
CA ILE A 302 2.41 11.95 13.27
C ILE A 302 3.42 11.22 14.13
N GLU A 303 4.33 11.96 14.72
CA GLU A 303 5.40 11.44 15.57
C GLU A 303 5.14 11.75 17.05
N ASP A 304 5.81 11.01 17.91
CA ASP A 304 5.80 11.24 19.36
C ASP A 304 4.42 11.20 20.02
N VAL A 305 3.52 10.33 19.60
CA VAL A 305 2.22 10.07 20.24
C VAL A 305 2.07 8.59 20.59
N ASP A 306 1.17 8.27 21.50
CA ASP A 306 0.86 6.89 21.89
C ASP A 306 -0.42 6.39 21.23
N LEU A 307 -1.34 7.29 20.92
CA LEU A 307 -2.66 7.01 20.37
C LEU A 307 -3.02 8.02 19.28
N VAL A 308 -3.54 7.52 18.17
CA VAL A 308 -4.21 8.34 17.15
C VAL A 308 -5.70 8.04 17.18
N ILE A 309 -6.50 9.08 17.34
CA ILE A 309 -7.97 9.01 17.25
C ILE A 309 -8.40 9.62 15.92
N LEU A 310 -9.05 8.82 15.08
CA LEU A 310 -9.70 9.32 13.86
C LEU A 310 -11.14 9.68 14.17
N GLU A 311 -11.51 10.97 14.05
CA GLU A 311 -12.92 11.37 14.10
C GLU A 311 -13.55 11.16 12.72
N GLY A 312 -14.36 10.11 12.57
CA GLY A 312 -14.94 9.65 11.30
C GLY A 312 -14.37 8.32 10.85
N GLY A 313 -14.44 8.02 9.56
CA GLY A 313 -13.84 6.80 8.98
C GLY A 313 -14.59 5.52 9.36
N SER A 314 -15.93 5.54 9.39
CA SER A 314 -16.75 4.34 9.66
C SER A 314 -16.62 3.24 8.61
N GLU A 315 -16.09 3.56 7.45
CA GLU A 315 -15.80 2.67 6.32
C GLU A 315 -14.43 1.99 6.43
N LEU A 316 -13.58 2.47 7.34
CA LEU A 316 -12.23 1.92 7.54
C LEU A 316 -12.30 0.66 8.40
N ASP A 317 -11.41 -0.28 8.14
CA ASP A 317 -11.27 -1.48 8.94
C ASP A 317 -10.36 -1.24 10.16
N LEU A 318 -10.87 -0.46 11.10
CA LEU A 318 -10.20 -0.04 12.34
C LEU A 318 -11.06 -0.40 13.55
N PRO A 319 -10.48 -0.48 14.76
CA PRO A 319 -11.26 -0.55 15.98
C PRO A 319 -12.12 0.69 16.15
N HIS A 320 -13.44 0.53 16.14
CA HIS A 320 -14.40 1.62 16.21
C HIS A 320 -14.94 1.84 17.63
N ILE A 321 -14.98 3.09 18.06
CA ILE A 321 -15.84 3.55 19.15
C ILE A 321 -17.04 4.24 18.52
N LEU A 322 -18.22 3.64 18.63
CA LEU A 322 -19.47 4.19 18.09
C LEU A 322 -20.05 5.20 19.08
N VAL A 323 -20.25 6.44 18.65
CA VAL A 323 -20.98 7.47 19.40
C VAL A 323 -22.40 7.54 18.85
N TYR A 324 -23.36 7.12 19.66
CA TYR A 324 -24.77 7.07 19.29
C TYR A 324 -25.63 7.97 20.20
N ARG A 325 -26.57 8.65 19.57
CA ARG A 325 -27.61 9.44 20.25
C ARG A 325 -28.90 9.40 19.42
N GLU A 326 -29.98 8.93 20.00
CA GLU A 326 -31.26 8.81 19.34
C GLU A 326 -31.77 10.17 18.84
N ALA A 327 -31.53 11.23 19.61
CA ALA A 327 -31.90 12.61 19.26
C ALA A 327 -31.23 13.12 17.96
N ALA A 328 -30.19 12.44 17.43
CA ALA A 328 -29.62 12.75 16.12
C ALA A 328 -30.52 12.34 14.93
N GLY A 329 -31.65 11.68 15.22
CA GLY A 329 -32.72 11.34 14.26
C GLY A 329 -32.31 10.30 13.20
N LYS A 330 -31.21 9.57 13.41
CA LYS A 330 -30.72 8.53 12.53
C LYS A 330 -30.36 7.30 13.37
N GLY A 331 -30.57 6.10 12.80
CA GLY A 331 -30.17 4.86 13.44
C GLY A 331 -28.66 4.78 13.69
N MET A 332 -28.20 3.70 14.27
CA MET A 332 -26.76 3.45 14.49
C MET A 332 -26.01 3.36 13.16
N ARG A 333 -24.83 3.97 13.08
CA ARG A 333 -24.01 3.96 11.86
C ARG A 333 -23.29 2.62 11.64
N LEU A 334 -22.93 1.95 12.73
CA LEU A 334 -22.35 0.61 12.76
C LEU A 334 -23.16 -0.27 13.69
N ARG A 335 -23.01 -1.57 13.56
CA ARG A 335 -23.60 -2.52 14.50
C ARG A 335 -22.80 -2.49 15.81
N PRO A 336 -23.45 -2.48 16.98
CA PRO A 336 -22.76 -2.43 18.27
C PRO A 336 -21.79 -3.58 18.50
N ASP A 337 -22.11 -4.78 18.00
CA ASP A 337 -21.32 -6.00 18.11
C ASP A 337 -20.03 -5.96 17.27
N SER A 338 -19.93 -5.07 16.29
CA SER A 338 -18.73 -4.84 15.48
C SER A 338 -17.84 -3.72 16.02
N CYS A 339 -18.19 -3.11 17.16
CA CYS A 339 -17.46 -1.99 17.71
C CYS A 339 -16.64 -2.39 18.93
N LEU A 340 -15.49 -1.76 19.13
CA LEU A 340 -14.67 -1.86 20.31
C LEU A 340 -15.44 -1.38 21.56
N ALA A 341 -16.18 -0.29 21.42
CA ALA A 341 -17.07 0.26 22.45
C ALA A 341 -18.19 1.10 21.83
N VAL A 342 -19.24 1.30 22.60
CA VAL A 342 -20.34 2.22 22.27
C VAL A 342 -20.45 3.29 23.35
N ILE A 343 -20.62 4.54 22.93
CA ILE A 343 -20.88 5.70 23.80
C ILE A 343 -22.32 6.14 23.56
N SER A 344 -23.19 5.96 24.55
CA SER A 344 -24.60 6.33 24.44
C SER A 344 -25.24 6.48 25.81
N ASP A 345 -26.12 7.45 25.95
CA ASP A 345 -27.06 7.55 27.07
C ASP A 345 -28.45 6.90 26.70
N ASP A 346 -28.64 6.58 25.41
CA ASP A 346 -29.82 5.92 24.89
C ASP A 346 -29.65 4.40 24.85
N PRO A 347 -30.72 3.61 24.86
CA PRO A 347 -30.62 2.16 24.75
C PRO A 347 -29.93 1.73 23.46
N VAL A 348 -28.92 0.87 23.60
CA VAL A 348 -28.27 0.18 22.50
C VAL A 348 -28.57 -1.31 22.65
N GLY A 349 -28.88 -1.99 21.56
CA GLY A 349 -29.19 -3.43 21.61
C GLY A 349 -28.08 -4.26 22.26
N ASP A 350 -28.37 -5.53 22.53
CA ASP A 350 -27.42 -6.47 23.10
C ASP A 350 -26.23 -6.74 22.14
N GLY A 351 -25.05 -7.08 22.71
CA GLY A 351 -23.90 -7.58 21.94
C GLY A 351 -22.73 -6.62 21.80
N CYS A 352 -22.75 -5.41 22.40
CA CYS A 352 -21.56 -4.54 22.40
C CYS A 352 -20.49 -5.06 23.38
N ALA A 353 -19.23 -4.97 23.01
CA ALA A 353 -18.10 -5.38 23.86
C ALA A 353 -17.95 -4.51 25.11
N ALA A 354 -18.21 -3.20 24.99
CA ALA A 354 -18.22 -2.24 26.09
C ALA A 354 -19.22 -1.11 25.80
N LEU A 355 -19.98 -0.67 26.83
CA LEU A 355 -20.93 0.42 26.75
C LEU A 355 -20.62 1.46 27.83
N PHE A 356 -20.54 2.72 27.43
CA PHE A 356 -20.33 3.86 28.32
C PHE A 356 -21.36 4.95 28.04
N SER A 357 -21.79 5.64 29.08
CA SER A 357 -22.54 6.89 28.93
C SER A 357 -21.63 8.06 28.53
N PHE A 358 -22.20 9.15 28.05
CA PHE A 358 -21.43 10.37 27.72
C PHE A 358 -20.68 10.98 28.93
N GLY A 359 -21.08 10.64 30.15
CA GLY A 359 -20.45 11.08 31.40
C GLY A 359 -19.30 10.18 31.86
N GLN A 360 -19.22 8.96 31.37
CA GLN A 360 -18.23 7.96 31.81
C GLN A 360 -16.92 8.04 31.03
N THR A 361 -16.38 9.23 30.87
CA THR A 361 -15.15 9.47 30.12
C THR A 361 -13.92 8.90 30.79
N ARG A 362 -13.92 8.83 32.14
CA ARG A 362 -12.82 8.24 32.90
C ARG A 362 -12.73 6.74 32.68
N GLU A 363 -13.87 6.04 32.77
CA GLU A 363 -13.98 4.60 32.56
C GLU A 363 -13.66 4.24 31.09
N ALA A 364 -14.10 5.08 30.15
CA ALA A 364 -13.75 4.93 28.74
C ALA A 364 -12.24 5.11 28.51
N ALA A 365 -11.58 6.05 29.19
CA ALA A 365 -10.14 6.23 29.13
C ALA A 365 -9.39 5.03 29.72
N ASP A 366 -9.84 4.47 30.84
CA ASP A 366 -9.28 3.25 31.45
C ASP A 366 -9.41 2.04 30.50
N PHE A 367 -10.53 1.95 29.77
CA PHE A 367 -10.75 0.92 28.77
C PHE A 367 -9.80 1.05 27.58
N ILE A 368 -9.63 2.26 27.05
CA ILE A 368 -8.71 2.56 25.94
C ILE A 368 -7.27 2.25 26.35
N GLU A 369 -6.84 2.62 27.54
CA GLU A 369 -5.49 2.31 28.06
C GLU A 369 -5.24 0.80 28.11
N LYS A 370 -6.19 0.02 28.62
CA LYS A 370 -6.12 -1.45 28.62
C LYS A 370 -6.06 -2.03 27.21
N TYR A 371 -6.86 -1.51 26.29
CA TYR A 371 -6.83 -1.90 24.89
C TYR A 371 -5.45 -1.65 24.26
N MET A 372 -4.85 -0.49 24.49
CA MET A 372 -3.51 -0.16 23.99
C MET A 372 -2.44 -1.11 24.56
N ALA A 373 -2.53 -1.43 25.86
CA ALA A 373 -1.60 -2.36 26.52
C ALA A 373 -1.69 -3.78 25.93
N SER A 374 -2.90 -4.27 25.65
CA SER A 374 -3.11 -5.60 25.05
C SER A 374 -2.52 -5.72 23.64
N ARG A 375 -2.58 -4.64 22.84
CA ARG A 375 -1.96 -4.61 21.51
C ARG A 375 -0.43 -4.64 21.57
N ARG A 376 0.18 -3.94 22.52
CA ARG A 376 1.65 -3.97 22.72
C ARG A 376 2.17 -5.36 23.12
N SER A 377 1.36 -6.15 23.83
CA SER A 377 1.72 -7.51 24.29
C SER A 377 1.42 -8.63 23.27
N GLY A 378 0.83 -8.35 22.13
CA GLY A 378 0.43 -9.35 21.13
C GLY A 378 -0.71 -10.27 21.58
N SER A 379 -1.43 -9.94 22.67
CA SER A 379 -2.41 -10.81 23.35
C SER A 379 -3.86 -10.57 22.91
N TYR A 380 -4.11 -9.72 21.91
CA TYR A 380 -5.46 -9.41 21.48
C TYR A 380 -5.89 -10.36 20.36
N CYS A 381 -6.83 -11.28 20.65
CA CYS A 381 -7.66 -11.92 19.64
C CYS A 381 -8.79 -10.91 19.30
N GLU A 382 -8.95 -10.57 18.02
CA GLU A 382 -10.08 -9.78 17.55
C GLU A 382 -11.41 -10.47 17.91
N PRO A 383 -12.45 -9.69 18.27
CA PRO A 383 -13.77 -10.23 18.56
C PRO A 383 -14.46 -10.82 17.34
#